data_0f057a744bf750ebacc94894c754a2d0
#
_entry.id   0f057a744bf750ebacc94894c754a2d0
#
_cell.length_a   1.000
_cell.length_b   1.000
_cell.length_c   1.000
_cell.angle_alpha   90.00
_cell.angle_beta   90.00
_cell.angle_gamma   90.00
#
_symmetry.space_group_name_H-M   'P 1'
#
loop_
_entity.id
_entity.type
_entity.pdbx_description
1 polymer ?
#
loop_
_entity_poly.entity_id
_entity_poly.type
_entity_poly.pdbx_seq_one_letter_code
_entity_poly.pdbx_strand_id
1 'polypeptide(L)'
;MQMQSVSAVLLPFVGTVLGSAGVFFLKGQMNRTLQRSLTGFAAGVMVAASIWSLIIPAIDQSEHMGNLAFLPAFVGVWLGFLFLLGLDHLIPHLHMGSDCPEGTPCGLGKSTMLVLAVALHNLPEGMAVGVVVAGWLTGQESISYASLLALSLGIAIQNLPEGAIISMPLKSGGMSRRRAFNYGALSGVVEPIGAVMTILLANLLVPILPYLLAFSAGAMLYVVVEELIPEMSQGEHSNIGTIFFAVGFTLMMVLDVALG
;
A
#
# COMPACT_ATOMS: atom_id res chain seq x y z
N MET A 1 -14.22 18.68 -9.26
CA MET A 1 -14.49 17.27 -8.93
C MET A 1 -13.69 16.30 -9.79
N GLN A 2 -13.88 16.17 -11.10
CA GLN A 2 -13.15 15.17 -11.92
C GLN A 2 -11.61 15.29 -11.82
N MET A 3 -11.06 16.49 -11.89
CA MET A 3 -9.61 16.70 -11.84
C MET A 3 -9.02 16.34 -10.45
N GLN A 4 -9.74 16.59 -9.38
CA GLN A 4 -9.36 16.24 -8.00
C GLN A 4 -9.33 14.72 -7.79
N SER A 5 -10.33 14.00 -8.31
CA SER A 5 -10.34 12.54 -8.25
C SER A 5 -9.19 11.93 -9.05
N VAL A 6 -8.91 12.45 -10.25
CA VAL A 6 -7.80 11.98 -11.07
C VAL A 6 -6.46 12.20 -10.39
N SER A 7 -6.24 13.37 -9.77
CA SER A 7 -5.01 13.63 -9.04
C SER A 7 -4.83 12.70 -7.83
N ALA A 8 -5.89 12.46 -7.06
CA ALA A 8 -5.84 11.54 -5.93
C ALA A 8 -5.52 10.10 -6.35
N VAL A 9 -6.12 9.62 -7.43
CA VAL A 9 -5.89 8.27 -7.98
C VAL A 9 -4.48 8.09 -8.53
N LEU A 10 -3.91 9.13 -9.14
CA LEU A 10 -2.57 9.04 -9.75
C LEU A 10 -1.43 9.30 -8.77
N LEU A 11 -1.70 9.98 -7.65
CA LEU A 11 -0.68 10.41 -6.70
C LEU A 11 0.13 9.23 -6.11
N PRO A 12 -0.47 8.12 -5.66
CA PRO A 12 0.25 6.92 -5.23
C PRO A 12 1.20 6.40 -6.30
N PHE A 13 0.72 6.19 -7.50
CA PHE A 13 1.52 5.73 -8.62
C PHE A 13 2.71 6.66 -8.93
N VAL A 14 2.52 7.97 -8.83
CA VAL A 14 3.63 8.93 -8.96
C VAL A 14 4.68 8.69 -7.88
N GLY A 15 4.29 8.37 -6.65
CA GLY A 15 5.20 7.96 -5.57
C GLY A 15 6.07 6.77 -5.97
N THR A 16 5.45 5.68 -6.43
CA THR A 16 6.15 4.47 -6.90
C THR A 16 7.12 4.77 -8.05
N VAL A 17 6.71 5.58 -9.03
CA VAL A 17 7.56 5.99 -10.16
C VAL A 17 8.76 6.81 -9.69
N LEU A 18 8.55 7.78 -8.81
CA LEU A 18 9.63 8.62 -8.24
C LEU A 18 10.59 7.79 -7.40
N GLY A 19 10.08 6.87 -6.59
CA GLY A 19 10.89 5.92 -5.83
C GLY A 19 11.75 5.04 -6.74
N SER A 20 11.14 4.48 -7.78
CA SER A 20 11.83 3.68 -8.79
C SER A 20 12.93 4.46 -9.50
N ALA A 21 12.74 5.78 -9.71
CA ALA A 21 13.74 6.65 -10.31
C ALA A 21 15.01 6.80 -9.45
N GLY A 22 14.97 6.46 -8.16
CA GLY A 22 16.13 6.39 -7.29
C GLY A 22 17.25 5.50 -7.85
N VAL A 23 16.92 4.51 -8.68
CA VAL A 23 17.90 3.63 -9.35
C VAL A 23 18.91 4.39 -10.23
N PHE A 24 18.54 5.55 -10.78
CA PHE A 24 19.44 6.36 -11.61
C PHE A 24 20.56 7.00 -10.79
N PHE A 25 20.33 7.23 -9.49
CA PHE A 25 21.29 7.82 -8.55
C PHE A 25 22.09 6.77 -7.80
N LEU A 26 21.70 5.49 -7.86
CA LEU A 26 22.38 4.40 -7.14
C LEU A 26 23.79 4.15 -7.67
N LYS A 27 24.79 4.29 -6.78
CA LYS A 27 26.21 4.02 -7.03
C LYS A 27 26.65 2.74 -6.30
N GLY A 28 26.27 1.58 -6.78
CA GLY A 28 26.63 0.31 -6.14
C GLY A 28 25.40 -0.49 -5.68
N GLN A 29 25.55 -1.27 -4.61
CA GLN A 29 24.45 -2.02 -4.00
C GLN A 29 23.71 -1.14 -2.98
N MET A 30 22.42 -1.39 -2.79
CA MET A 30 21.64 -0.75 -1.73
C MET A 30 22.15 -1.22 -0.36
N ASN A 31 22.41 -0.28 0.54
CA ASN A 31 22.85 -0.57 1.90
C ASN A 31 21.67 -1.15 2.71
N ARG A 32 21.91 -2.21 3.49
CA ARG A 32 20.91 -2.83 4.37
C ARG A 32 20.27 -1.84 5.35
N THR A 33 21.05 -0.90 5.88
CA THR A 33 20.54 0.16 6.76
C THR A 33 19.51 1.01 6.05
N LEU A 34 19.79 1.43 4.82
CA LEU A 34 18.84 2.21 4.00
C LEU A 34 17.59 1.37 3.68
N GLN A 35 17.75 0.11 3.30
CA GLN A 35 16.61 -0.79 3.04
C GLN A 35 15.70 -0.89 4.27
N ARG A 36 16.24 -1.23 5.44
CA ARG A 36 15.48 -1.30 6.70
C ARG A 36 14.78 0.01 7.06
N SER A 37 15.45 1.15 6.82
CA SER A 37 14.86 2.47 7.07
C SER A 37 13.66 2.72 6.15
N LEU A 38 13.80 2.42 4.87
CA LEU A 38 12.75 2.61 3.87
C LEU A 38 11.55 1.68 4.15
N THR A 39 11.81 0.39 4.40
CA THR A 39 10.75 -0.60 4.69
C THR A 39 10.05 -0.28 6.02
N GLY A 40 10.80 0.07 7.08
CA GLY A 40 10.20 0.48 8.35
C GLY A 40 9.34 1.73 8.21
N PHE A 41 9.81 2.73 7.47
CA PHE A 41 9.05 3.95 7.21
C PHE A 41 7.74 3.67 6.47
N ALA A 42 7.78 2.89 5.38
CA ALA A 42 6.59 2.49 4.63
C ALA A 42 5.60 1.74 5.52
N ALA A 43 6.06 0.74 6.29
CA ALA A 43 5.23 -0.01 7.24
C ALA A 43 4.53 0.91 8.25
N GLY A 44 5.24 1.90 8.79
CA GLY A 44 4.66 2.87 9.73
C GLY A 44 3.56 3.72 9.10
N VAL A 45 3.78 4.25 7.89
CA VAL A 45 2.77 5.02 7.14
C VAL A 45 1.53 4.15 6.86
N MET A 46 1.73 2.91 6.38
CA MET A 46 0.62 2.00 6.08
C MET A 46 -0.24 1.67 7.29
N VAL A 47 0.38 1.41 8.47
CA VAL A 47 -0.38 1.15 9.71
C VAL A 47 -1.20 2.38 10.10
N ALA A 48 -0.62 3.56 10.08
CA ALA A 48 -1.34 4.79 10.41
C ALA A 48 -2.49 5.05 9.43
N ALA A 49 -2.27 4.96 8.13
CA ALA A 49 -3.30 5.11 7.10
C ALA A 49 -4.44 4.09 7.30
N SER A 50 -4.12 2.83 7.59
CA SER A 50 -5.12 1.80 7.86
C SER A 50 -6.03 2.16 9.03
N ILE A 51 -5.49 2.81 10.06
CA ILE A 51 -6.26 3.18 11.26
C ILE A 51 -7.07 4.46 10.98
N TRP A 52 -6.40 5.57 10.67
CA TRP A 52 -7.04 6.90 10.60
C TRP A 52 -7.86 7.13 9.35
N SER A 53 -7.33 6.73 8.18
CA SER A 53 -8.02 6.97 6.91
C SER A 53 -9.06 5.91 6.54
N LEU A 54 -9.03 4.71 7.16
CA LEU A 54 -9.89 3.59 6.74
C LEU A 54 -10.71 2.99 7.88
N ILE A 55 -10.11 2.52 8.99
CA ILE A 55 -10.85 1.84 10.07
C ILE A 55 -11.73 2.82 10.84
N ILE A 56 -11.18 3.97 11.25
CA ILE A 56 -11.94 4.98 11.98
C ILE A 56 -13.15 5.46 11.17
N PRO A 57 -13.00 5.90 9.90
CA PRO A 57 -14.16 6.27 9.07
C PRO A 57 -15.15 5.13 8.83
N ALA A 58 -14.71 3.87 8.80
CA ALA A 58 -15.61 2.73 8.69
C ALA A 58 -16.49 2.56 9.93
N ILE A 59 -15.93 2.79 11.14
CA ILE A 59 -16.67 2.75 12.40
C ILE A 59 -17.63 3.94 12.50
N ASP A 60 -17.16 5.14 12.18
CA ASP A 60 -17.96 6.38 12.23
C ASP A 60 -19.18 6.29 11.32
N GLN A 61 -19.02 5.77 10.09
CA GLN A 61 -20.16 5.54 9.19
C GLN A 61 -21.15 4.49 9.70
N SER A 62 -20.77 3.70 10.68
CA SER A 62 -21.56 2.62 11.28
C SER A 62 -22.16 3.02 12.64
N GLU A 63 -22.03 4.27 13.10
CA GLU A 63 -22.53 4.74 14.41
C GLU A 63 -24.03 4.49 14.62
N HIS A 64 -24.83 4.48 13.55
CA HIS A 64 -26.26 4.16 13.59
C HIS A 64 -26.54 2.76 14.13
N MET A 65 -25.55 1.86 14.17
CA MET A 65 -25.64 0.51 14.72
C MET A 65 -25.41 0.47 16.26
N GLY A 66 -25.15 1.62 16.90
CA GLY A 66 -24.91 1.70 18.34
C GLY A 66 -23.73 0.83 18.78
N ASN A 67 -23.94 -0.08 19.74
CA ASN A 67 -22.90 -0.96 20.26
C ASN A 67 -22.30 -1.95 19.23
N LEU A 68 -22.92 -2.09 18.07
CA LEU A 68 -22.44 -2.94 16.99
C LEU A 68 -21.73 -2.15 15.89
N ALA A 69 -21.43 -0.88 16.07
CA ALA A 69 -20.74 -0.03 15.09
C ALA A 69 -19.36 -0.58 14.65
N PHE A 70 -18.73 -1.39 15.49
CA PHE A 70 -17.46 -2.08 15.16
C PHE A 70 -17.62 -3.23 14.16
N LEU A 71 -18.85 -3.77 13.98
CA LEU A 71 -19.06 -5.03 13.24
C LEU A 71 -18.66 -4.92 11.75
N PRO A 72 -19.01 -3.87 10.99
CA PRO A 72 -18.52 -3.71 9.61
C PRO A 72 -16.99 -3.65 9.52
N ALA A 73 -16.34 -2.93 10.44
CA ALA A 73 -14.89 -2.85 10.51
C ALA A 73 -14.26 -4.21 10.84
N PHE A 74 -14.80 -4.94 11.83
CA PHE A 74 -14.36 -6.28 12.18
C PHE A 74 -14.44 -7.25 10.99
N VAL A 75 -15.60 -7.31 10.34
CA VAL A 75 -15.80 -8.21 9.18
C VAL A 75 -14.91 -7.80 8.00
N GLY A 76 -14.85 -6.50 7.69
CA GLY A 76 -14.05 -5.98 6.60
C GLY A 76 -12.56 -6.32 6.75
N VAL A 77 -11.98 -6.05 7.92
CA VAL A 77 -10.58 -6.38 8.23
C VAL A 77 -10.29 -7.87 7.98
N TRP A 78 -11.12 -8.77 8.53
CA TRP A 78 -10.94 -10.21 8.32
C TRP A 78 -11.06 -10.62 6.85
N LEU A 79 -12.01 -10.04 6.12
CA LEU A 79 -12.15 -10.31 4.68
C LEU A 79 -10.93 -9.83 3.89
N GLY A 80 -10.37 -8.66 4.24
CA GLY A 80 -9.14 -8.15 3.64
C GLY A 80 -7.93 -9.05 3.89
N PHE A 81 -7.74 -9.48 5.14
CA PHE A 81 -6.69 -10.46 5.49
C PHE A 81 -6.83 -11.77 4.71
N LEU A 82 -8.02 -12.36 4.70
CA LEU A 82 -8.27 -13.62 4.01
C LEU A 82 -8.14 -13.51 2.49
N PHE A 83 -8.50 -12.36 1.93
CA PHE A 83 -8.34 -12.07 0.51
C PHE A 83 -6.87 -12.05 0.12
N LEU A 84 -6.03 -11.31 0.85
CA LEU A 84 -4.59 -11.25 0.58
C LEU A 84 -3.93 -12.60 0.83
N LEU A 85 -4.25 -13.27 1.92
CA LEU A 85 -3.77 -14.63 2.19
C LEU A 85 -4.12 -15.58 1.04
N GLY A 86 -5.32 -15.46 0.47
CA GLY A 86 -5.75 -16.26 -0.69
C GLY A 86 -4.97 -15.92 -1.96
N LEU A 87 -4.74 -14.63 -2.23
CA LEU A 87 -3.93 -14.18 -3.37
C LEU A 87 -2.48 -14.64 -3.25
N ASP A 88 -1.92 -14.54 -2.06
CA ASP A 88 -0.57 -14.95 -1.71
C ASP A 88 -0.34 -16.45 -2.04
N HIS A 89 -1.29 -17.31 -1.70
CA HIS A 89 -1.25 -18.73 -2.04
C HIS A 89 -1.49 -19.03 -3.53
N LEU A 90 -2.21 -18.18 -4.25
CA LEU A 90 -2.62 -18.42 -5.63
C LEU A 90 -1.65 -17.84 -6.65
N ILE A 91 -1.12 -16.65 -6.40
CA ILE A 91 -0.29 -15.92 -7.36
C ILE A 91 1.19 -16.27 -7.14
N PRO A 92 1.90 -16.72 -8.20
CA PRO A 92 3.32 -17.01 -8.08
C PRO A 92 4.10 -15.72 -7.85
N HIS A 93 4.77 -15.61 -6.72
CA HIS A 93 5.55 -14.44 -6.35
C HIS A 93 6.83 -14.83 -5.59
N LEU A 94 7.72 -13.89 -5.35
CA LEU A 94 8.99 -14.09 -4.66
C LEU A 94 9.26 -12.92 -3.72
N HIS A 95 9.44 -13.22 -2.45
CA HIS A 95 9.84 -12.21 -1.45
C HIS A 95 11.29 -11.77 -1.64
N MET A 96 11.59 -10.53 -1.29
CA MET A 96 12.92 -10.00 -1.42
C MET A 96 13.90 -10.73 -0.49
N GLY A 97 15.01 -11.19 -1.07
CA GLY A 97 16.02 -11.97 -0.35
C GLY A 97 15.72 -13.45 -0.19
N SER A 98 14.57 -13.94 -0.68
CA SER A 98 14.24 -15.37 -0.78
C SER A 98 14.67 -15.95 -2.12
N ASP A 99 15.05 -17.22 -2.11
CA ASP A 99 15.27 -18.03 -3.30
C ASP A 99 14.12 -19.03 -3.56
N CYS A 100 13.18 -19.11 -2.63
CA CYS A 100 12.03 -20.01 -2.70
C CYS A 100 10.79 -19.23 -3.15
N PRO A 101 10.27 -19.43 -4.38
CA PRO A 101 9.01 -18.86 -4.81
C PRO A 101 7.84 -19.39 -4.01
N GLU A 102 6.86 -18.54 -3.74
CA GLU A 102 5.58 -18.88 -3.15
C GLU A 102 4.46 -18.85 -4.18
N GLY A 103 3.27 -19.33 -3.81
CA GLY A 103 2.13 -19.45 -4.72
C GLY A 103 2.20 -20.67 -5.64
N THR A 104 1.41 -20.66 -6.70
CA THR A 104 1.35 -21.76 -7.67
C THR A 104 2.66 -21.89 -8.46
N PRO A 105 3.23 -23.10 -8.60
CA PRO A 105 4.46 -23.31 -9.37
C PRO A 105 4.34 -22.79 -10.81
N CYS A 106 5.28 -21.96 -11.23
CA CYS A 106 5.30 -21.36 -12.57
C CYS A 106 6.71 -21.25 -13.13
N GLY A 107 6.82 -21.06 -14.45
CA GLY A 107 8.10 -20.84 -15.15
C GLY A 107 8.52 -19.37 -15.24
N LEU A 108 8.01 -18.48 -14.38
CA LEU A 108 8.33 -17.06 -14.41
C LEU A 108 9.74 -16.79 -13.87
N GLY A 109 10.44 -15.80 -14.44
CA GLY A 109 11.73 -15.37 -13.95
C GLY A 109 11.64 -14.64 -12.61
N LYS A 110 12.69 -14.73 -11.76
CA LYS A 110 12.78 -14.11 -10.44
C LYS A 110 12.35 -12.62 -10.45
N SER A 111 12.80 -11.83 -11.41
CA SER A 111 12.44 -10.41 -11.50
C SER A 111 10.94 -10.17 -11.70
N THR A 112 10.27 -11.03 -12.47
CA THR A 112 8.83 -10.94 -12.70
C THR A 112 8.06 -11.31 -11.42
N MET A 113 8.50 -12.34 -10.71
CA MET A 113 7.90 -12.75 -9.44
C MET A 113 8.04 -11.69 -8.35
N LEU A 114 9.19 -11.00 -8.27
CA LEU A 114 9.37 -9.85 -7.37
C LEU A 114 8.41 -8.69 -7.69
N VAL A 115 8.21 -8.39 -8.98
CA VAL A 115 7.25 -7.35 -9.39
C VAL A 115 5.82 -7.77 -9.08
N LEU A 116 5.49 -9.05 -9.26
CA LEU A 116 4.16 -9.57 -8.89
C LEU A 116 3.91 -9.48 -7.39
N ALA A 117 4.90 -9.81 -6.54
CA ALA A 117 4.79 -9.64 -5.10
C ALA A 117 4.34 -8.21 -4.77
N VAL A 118 5.10 -7.20 -5.21
CA VAL A 118 4.76 -5.80 -4.90
C VAL A 118 3.48 -5.34 -5.60
N ALA A 119 3.16 -5.84 -6.79
CA ALA A 119 1.87 -5.55 -7.41
C ALA A 119 0.69 -6.08 -6.58
N LEU A 120 0.84 -7.21 -5.87
CA LEU A 120 -0.17 -7.72 -4.93
C LEU A 120 -0.39 -6.77 -3.76
N HIS A 121 0.68 -6.12 -3.27
CA HIS A 121 0.61 -5.15 -2.18
C HIS A 121 -0.01 -3.82 -2.63
N ASN A 122 0.37 -3.33 -3.79
CA ASN A 122 -0.10 -2.07 -4.33
C ASN A 122 -1.59 -2.12 -4.76
N LEU A 123 -2.15 -3.32 -4.98
CA LEU A 123 -3.56 -3.46 -5.34
C LEU A 123 -4.51 -2.98 -4.22
N PRO A 124 -4.38 -3.41 -2.95
CA PRO A 124 -5.15 -2.88 -1.82
C PRO A 124 -5.01 -1.38 -1.62
N GLU A 125 -3.83 -0.82 -1.86
CA GLU A 125 -3.59 0.63 -1.77
C GLU A 125 -4.41 1.40 -2.81
N GLY A 126 -4.36 0.95 -4.05
CA GLY A 126 -5.21 1.49 -5.10
C GLY A 126 -6.70 1.37 -4.77
N MET A 127 -7.13 0.21 -4.27
CA MET A 127 -8.51 -0.01 -3.83
C MET A 127 -8.89 0.93 -2.69
N ALA A 128 -8.02 1.15 -1.69
CA ALA A 128 -8.25 2.08 -0.58
C ALA A 128 -8.53 3.50 -1.09
N VAL A 129 -7.67 4.03 -1.97
CA VAL A 129 -7.89 5.34 -2.61
C VAL A 129 -9.22 5.34 -3.39
N GLY A 130 -9.49 4.28 -4.15
CA GLY A 130 -10.73 4.14 -4.93
C GLY A 130 -11.99 4.18 -4.06
N VAL A 131 -11.98 3.49 -2.91
CA VAL A 131 -13.10 3.47 -1.95
C VAL A 131 -13.32 4.87 -1.36
N VAL A 132 -12.27 5.55 -0.94
CA VAL A 132 -12.37 6.91 -0.37
C VAL A 132 -12.81 7.92 -1.43
N VAL A 133 -12.29 7.83 -2.69
CA VAL A 133 -12.79 8.65 -3.81
C VAL A 133 -14.27 8.39 -4.07
N ALA A 134 -14.71 7.13 -4.07
CA ALA A 134 -16.09 6.77 -4.28
C ALA A 134 -17.02 7.35 -3.20
N GLY A 135 -16.61 7.23 -1.93
CA GLY A 135 -17.33 7.82 -0.80
C GLY A 135 -17.42 9.35 -0.88
N TRP A 136 -16.32 10.03 -1.22
CA TRP A 136 -16.30 11.47 -1.41
C TRP A 136 -17.20 11.93 -2.58
N LEU A 137 -17.16 11.23 -3.72
CA LEU A 137 -18.01 11.53 -4.89
C LEU A 137 -19.49 11.34 -4.61
N THR A 138 -19.84 10.41 -3.73
CA THR A 138 -21.24 10.14 -3.34
C THR A 138 -21.72 11.00 -2.17
N GLY A 139 -20.87 11.90 -1.65
CA GLY A 139 -21.25 12.87 -0.62
C GLY A 139 -21.35 12.27 0.78
N GLN A 140 -20.56 11.23 1.10
CA GLN A 140 -20.49 10.70 2.46
C GLN A 140 -19.90 11.75 3.40
N GLU A 141 -20.64 12.12 4.47
CA GLU A 141 -20.29 13.21 5.39
C GLU A 141 -18.95 12.98 6.10
N SER A 142 -18.60 11.73 6.38
CA SER A 142 -17.34 11.34 7.04
C SER A 142 -16.11 11.37 6.11
N ILE A 143 -16.28 11.65 4.80
CA ILE A 143 -15.17 11.64 3.84
C ILE A 143 -15.06 13.02 3.19
N SER A 144 -14.10 13.81 3.66
CA SER A 144 -13.75 15.11 3.09
C SER A 144 -12.74 14.98 1.92
N TYR A 145 -12.62 16.03 1.09
CA TYR A 145 -11.54 16.10 0.11
C TYR A 145 -10.16 16.16 0.79
N ALA A 146 -10.10 16.75 1.99
CA ALA A 146 -8.87 16.84 2.76
C ALA A 146 -8.41 15.46 3.25
N SER A 147 -9.32 14.64 3.79
CA SER A 147 -9.01 13.26 4.18
C SER A 147 -8.64 12.37 2.98
N LEU A 148 -9.31 12.54 1.84
CA LEU A 148 -8.91 11.90 0.58
C LEU A 148 -7.48 12.27 0.17
N LEU A 149 -7.14 13.56 0.27
CA LEU A 149 -5.80 14.04 -0.09
C LEU A 149 -4.75 13.54 0.91
N ALA A 150 -5.06 13.50 2.20
CA ALA A 150 -4.18 12.97 3.24
C ALA A 150 -3.84 11.50 2.98
N LEU A 151 -4.84 10.66 2.71
CA LEU A 151 -4.64 9.26 2.36
C LEU A 151 -3.77 9.12 1.09
N SER A 152 -4.15 9.82 0.01
CA SER A 152 -3.42 9.71 -1.27
C SER A 152 -1.97 10.18 -1.18
N LEU A 153 -1.70 11.24 -0.41
CA LEU A 153 -0.35 11.72 -0.11
C LEU A 153 0.42 10.73 0.76
N GLY A 154 -0.21 10.20 1.79
CA GLY A 154 0.40 9.19 2.65
C GLY A 154 0.85 7.97 1.87
N ILE A 155 -0.04 7.42 1.03
CA ILE A 155 0.29 6.29 0.15
C ILE A 155 1.39 6.69 -0.85
N ALA A 156 1.35 7.88 -1.45
CA ALA A 156 2.41 8.33 -2.35
C ALA A 156 3.78 8.43 -1.65
N ILE A 157 3.80 8.87 -0.40
CA ILE A 157 5.02 8.98 0.42
C ILE A 157 5.59 7.60 0.77
N GLN A 158 4.75 6.62 1.12
CA GLN A 158 5.21 5.24 1.39
C GLN A 158 5.68 4.53 0.11
N ASN A 159 5.07 4.82 -1.03
CA ASN A 159 5.42 4.22 -2.32
C ASN A 159 6.78 4.70 -2.85
N LEU A 160 7.31 5.84 -2.38
CA LEU A 160 8.69 6.23 -2.65
C LEU A 160 9.72 5.17 -2.19
N PRO A 161 9.72 4.72 -0.92
CA PRO A 161 10.48 3.56 -0.50
C PRO A 161 10.24 2.31 -1.34
N GLU A 162 8.99 1.96 -1.62
CA GLU A 162 8.64 0.70 -2.30
C GLU A 162 9.17 0.64 -3.73
N GLY A 163 9.00 1.70 -4.52
CA GLY A 163 9.59 1.78 -5.85
C GLY A 163 11.12 1.65 -5.84
N ALA A 164 11.79 2.22 -4.83
CA ALA A 164 13.23 2.11 -4.65
C ALA A 164 13.65 0.69 -4.25
N ILE A 165 12.90 0.05 -3.35
CA ILE A 165 13.16 -1.33 -2.86
C ILE A 165 13.07 -2.35 -4.00
N ILE A 166 12.25 -2.14 -5.03
CA ILE A 166 12.21 -3.00 -6.23
C ILE A 166 13.34 -2.67 -7.19
N SER A 167 13.42 -1.42 -7.61
CA SER A 167 14.29 -1.01 -8.72
C SER A 167 15.78 -1.13 -8.39
N MET A 168 16.18 -0.82 -7.16
CA MET A 168 17.59 -0.80 -6.77
C MET A 168 18.21 -2.20 -6.69
N PRO A 169 17.58 -3.23 -6.07
CA PRO A 169 18.10 -4.60 -6.07
C PRO A 169 18.16 -5.21 -7.49
N LEU A 170 17.15 -4.96 -8.34
CA LEU A 170 17.17 -5.44 -9.71
C LEU A 170 18.39 -4.90 -10.49
N LYS A 171 18.72 -3.62 -10.28
CA LYS A 171 19.94 -3.03 -10.86
C LYS A 171 21.19 -3.64 -10.23
N SER A 172 21.22 -3.88 -8.93
CA SER A 172 22.37 -4.51 -8.25
C SER A 172 22.59 -5.94 -8.71
N GLY A 173 21.51 -6.66 -9.10
CA GLY A 173 21.55 -7.99 -9.72
C GLY A 173 21.98 -8.02 -11.19
N GLY A 174 22.46 -6.88 -11.75
CA GLY A 174 23.01 -6.79 -13.11
C GLY A 174 22.03 -6.28 -14.18
N MET A 175 20.78 -5.94 -13.81
CA MET A 175 19.83 -5.35 -14.75
C MET A 175 20.25 -3.91 -15.12
N SER A 176 19.99 -3.49 -16.37
CA SER A 176 20.22 -2.09 -16.75
C SER A 176 19.32 -1.14 -15.98
N ARG A 177 19.80 0.09 -15.67
CA ARG A 177 19.03 1.09 -14.91
C ARG A 177 17.64 1.35 -15.50
N ARG A 178 17.51 1.46 -16.81
CA ARG A 178 16.22 1.67 -17.48
C ARG A 178 15.25 0.51 -17.28
N ARG A 179 15.73 -0.73 -17.40
CA ARG A 179 14.89 -1.91 -17.15
C ARG A 179 14.46 -1.99 -15.68
N ALA A 180 15.41 -1.81 -14.76
CA ALA A 180 15.11 -1.83 -13.34
C ALA A 180 14.10 -0.73 -12.95
N PHE A 181 14.23 0.49 -13.48
CA PHE A 181 13.25 1.56 -13.36
C PHE A 181 11.86 1.13 -13.87
N ASN A 182 11.80 0.59 -15.10
CA ASN A 182 10.54 0.17 -15.70
C ASN A 182 9.84 -0.93 -14.89
N TYR A 183 10.58 -1.89 -14.34
CA TYR A 183 10.01 -2.93 -13.48
C TYR A 183 9.44 -2.34 -12.17
N GLY A 184 10.19 -1.44 -11.52
CA GLY A 184 9.70 -0.76 -10.33
C GLY A 184 8.49 0.14 -10.61
N ALA A 185 8.49 0.91 -11.70
CA ALA A 185 7.34 1.72 -12.08
C ALA A 185 6.12 0.87 -12.46
N LEU A 186 6.34 -0.30 -13.10
CA LEU A 186 5.26 -1.20 -13.52
C LEU A 186 4.53 -1.83 -12.33
N SER A 187 5.22 -2.08 -11.22
CA SER A 187 4.57 -2.63 -10.01
C SER A 187 3.49 -1.68 -9.45
N GLY A 188 3.65 -0.36 -9.62
CA GLY A 188 2.66 0.63 -9.18
C GLY A 188 1.47 0.82 -10.13
N VAL A 189 1.50 0.28 -11.35
CA VAL A 189 0.38 0.47 -12.32
C VAL A 189 -0.93 -0.13 -11.82
N VAL A 190 -0.87 -1.13 -10.95
CA VAL A 190 -2.06 -1.76 -10.35
C VAL A 190 -2.82 -0.82 -9.40
N GLU A 191 -2.16 0.22 -8.85
CA GLU A 191 -2.78 1.19 -7.96
C GLU A 191 -3.89 2.00 -8.67
N PRO A 192 -3.62 2.73 -9.78
CA PRO A 192 -4.68 3.41 -10.50
C PRO A 192 -5.71 2.44 -11.11
N ILE A 193 -5.32 1.22 -11.46
CA ILE A 193 -6.26 0.19 -11.93
C ILE A 193 -7.21 -0.20 -10.80
N GLY A 194 -6.72 -0.54 -9.61
CA GLY A 194 -7.51 -0.87 -8.43
C GLY A 194 -8.45 0.26 -8.03
N ALA A 195 -7.94 1.50 -8.03
CA ALA A 195 -8.75 2.69 -7.73
C ALA A 195 -9.88 2.88 -8.74
N VAL A 196 -9.60 2.83 -10.04
CA VAL A 196 -10.61 3.00 -11.10
C VAL A 196 -11.66 1.88 -11.04
N MET A 197 -11.23 0.63 -10.85
CA MET A 197 -12.18 -0.50 -10.71
C MET A 197 -13.14 -0.27 -9.53
N THR A 198 -12.62 0.17 -8.39
CA THR A 198 -13.44 0.44 -7.20
C THR A 198 -14.39 1.62 -7.44
N ILE A 199 -13.93 2.70 -8.08
CA ILE A 199 -14.77 3.85 -8.41
C ILE A 199 -15.90 3.46 -9.39
N LEU A 200 -15.61 2.65 -10.41
CA LEU A 200 -16.62 2.20 -11.38
C LEU A 200 -17.71 1.33 -10.71
N LEU A 201 -17.35 0.62 -9.66
CA LEU A 201 -18.27 -0.18 -8.87
C LEU A 201 -18.96 0.60 -7.74
N ALA A 202 -18.66 1.90 -7.58
CA ALA A 202 -19.10 2.73 -6.46
C ALA A 202 -20.61 2.63 -6.19
N ASN A 203 -21.46 2.67 -7.21
CA ASN A 203 -22.91 2.58 -7.04
C ASN A 203 -23.38 1.27 -6.40
N LEU A 204 -22.64 0.17 -6.60
CA LEU A 204 -22.89 -1.13 -5.96
C LEU A 204 -22.26 -1.18 -4.56
N LEU A 205 -21.18 -0.44 -4.35
CA LEU A 205 -20.32 -0.52 -3.18
C LEU A 205 -20.70 0.46 -2.07
N VAL A 206 -21.38 1.58 -2.40
CA VAL A 206 -21.78 2.60 -1.40
C VAL A 206 -22.57 2.02 -0.21
N PRO A 207 -23.52 1.09 -0.40
CA PRO A 207 -24.26 0.51 0.75
C PRO A 207 -23.38 -0.32 1.70
N ILE A 208 -22.23 -0.78 1.24
CA ILE A 208 -21.27 -1.60 2.01
C ILE A 208 -19.94 -0.87 2.21
N LEU A 209 -19.93 0.46 2.05
CA LEU A 209 -18.72 1.27 2.12
C LEU A 209 -17.90 1.06 3.41
N PRO A 210 -18.51 0.98 4.63
CA PRO A 210 -17.75 0.70 5.85
C PRO A 210 -16.98 -0.63 5.80
N TYR A 211 -17.58 -1.67 5.19
CA TYR A 211 -16.91 -2.96 5.01
C TYR A 211 -15.73 -2.86 4.05
N LEU A 212 -15.85 -2.05 2.99
CA LEU A 212 -14.81 -1.88 1.98
C LEU A 212 -13.63 -1.06 2.47
N LEU A 213 -13.90 0.01 3.23
CA LEU A 213 -12.85 0.77 3.91
C LEU A 213 -12.04 -0.16 4.81
N ALA A 214 -12.72 -0.92 5.66
CA ALA A 214 -12.08 -1.85 6.57
C ALA A 214 -11.42 -3.05 5.85
N PHE A 215 -11.97 -3.50 4.73
CA PHE A 215 -11.36 -4.50 3.87
C PHE A 215 -10.00 -4.04 3.34
N SER A 216 -9.93 -2.82 2.81
CA SER A 216 -8.67 -2.23 2.33
C SER A 216 -7.66 -2.10 3.47
N ALA A 217 -8.10 -1.65 4.66
CA ALA A 217 -7.26 -1.60 5.85
C ALA A 217 -6.72 -2.99 6.24
N GLY A 218 -7.58 -4.00 6.25
CA GLY A 218 -7.19 -5.38 6.56
C GLY A 218 -6.16 -5.93 5.59
N ALA A 219 -6.35 -5.70 4.29
CA ALA A 219 -5.41 -6.10 3.27
C ALA A 219 -4.05 -5.37 3.42
N MET A 220 -4.04 -4.06 3.69
CA MET A 220 -2.81 -3.31 3.96
C MET A 220 -2.10 -3.81 5.22
N LEU A 221 -2.82 -4.10 6.30
CA LEU A 221 -2.24 -4.64 7.53
C LEU A 221 -1.66 -6.04 7.32
N TYR A 222 -2.26 -6.88 6.47
CA TYR A 222 -1.69 -8.17 6.07
C TYR A 222 -0.29 -7.97 5.48
N VAL A 223 -0.15 -7.09 4.49
CA VAL A 223 1.14 -6.77 3.86
C VAL A 223 2.18 -6.31 4.89
N VAL A 224 1.79 -5.42 5.80
CA VAL A 224 2.70 -4.93 6.84
C VAL A 224 3.24 -6.07 7.70
N VAL A 225 2.37 -6.99 8.13
CA VAL A 225 2.75 -8.08 9.04
C VAL A 225 3.50 -9.18 8.31
N GLU A 226 3.06 -9.57 7.12
CA GLU A 226 3.63 -10.67 6.35
C GLU A 226 4.97 -10.31 5.70
N GLU A 227 5.12 -9.05 5.26
CA GLU A 227 6.29 -8.69 4.49
C GLU A 227 7.13 -7.57 5.11
N LEU A 228 6.54 -6.41 5.36
CA LEU A 228 7.34 -5.24 5.72
C LEU A 228 8.01 -5.38 7.09
N ILE A 229 7.33 -5.95 8.09
CA ILE A 229 7.91 -6.18 9.41
C ILE A 229 9.04 -7.24 9.36
N PRO A 230 8.87 -8.41 8.73
CA PRO A 230 9.96 -9.35 8.53
C PRO A 230 11.13 -8.76 7.77
N GLU A 231 10.89 -8.03 6.67
CA GLU A 231 11.95 -7.44 5.86
C GLU A 231 12.76 -6.38 6.63
N MET A 232 12.12 -5.46 7.33
CA MET A 232 12.83 -4.44 8.12
C MET A 232 13.65 -5.04 9.27
N SER A 233 13.33 -6.28 9.69
CA SER A 233 13.97 -6.99 10.80
C SER A 233 15.04 -7.98 10.34
N GLN A 234 15.24 -8.20 9.03
CA GLN A 234 16.18 -9.20 8.50
C GLN A 234 17.64 -8.95 8.92
N GLY A 235 18.37 -10.03 9.26
CA GLY A 235 19.81 -10.03 9.57
C GLY A 235 20.12 -9.67 11.02
N GLU A 236 21.26 -9.01 11.29
CA GLU A 236 21.66 -8.65 12.66
C GLU A 236 20.67 -7.66 13.28
N HIS A 237 20.48 -7.78 14.61
CA HIS A 237 19.56 -6.90 15.34
C HIS A 237 19.91 -5.42 15.14
N SER A 238 18.90 -4.61 14.83
CA SER A 238 19.04 -3.17 14.64
C SER A 238 17.71 -2.47 14.92
N ASN A 239 17.75 -1.37 15.64
CA ASN A 239 16.59 -0.55 15.96
C ASN A 239 16.18 0.40 14.81
N ILE A 240 16.93 0.45 13.71
CA ILE A 240 16.71 1.41 12.63
C ILE A 240 15.34 1.25 11.99
N GLY A 241 14.94 0.01 11.65
CA GLY A 241 13.60 -0.26 11.10
C GLY A 241 12.50 0.23 12.05
N THR A 242 12.62 -0.07 13.35
CA THR A 242 11.65 0.35 14.37
C THR A 242 11.58 1.87 14.52
N ILE A 243 12.72 2.58 14.48
CA ILE A 243 12.77 4.03 14.56
C ILE A 243 12.08 4.65 13.34
N PHE A 244 12.39 4.17 12.15
CA PHE A 244 11.78 4.67 10.92
C PHE A 244 10.30 4.28 10.80
N PHE A 245 9.88 3.14 11.35
CA PHE A 245 8.47 2.82 11.52
C PHE A 245 7.76 3.89 12.37
N ALA A 246 8.32 4.27 13.50
CA ALA A 246 7.75 5.32 14.34
C ALA A 246 7.70 6.68 13.62
N VAL A 247 8.71 7.00 12.80
CA VAL A 247 8.72 8.24 11.98
C VAL A 247 7.61 8.20 10.93
N GLY A 248 7.47 7.10 10.18
CA GLY A 248 6.41 6.95 9.18
C GLY A 248 5.01 7.00 9.80
N PHE A 249 4.81 6.25 10.89
CA PHE A 249 3.55 6.22 11.63
C PHE A 249 3.14 7.61 12.13
N THR A 250 4.05 8.33 12.78
CA THR A 250 3.76 9.66 13.31
C THR A 250 3.56 10.71 12.23
N LEU A 251 4.31 10.62 11.11
CA LEU A 251 4.11 11.50 9.96
C LEU A 251 2.71 11.34 9.39
N MET A 252 2.27 10.10 9.13
CA MET A 252 0.95 9.83 8.57
C MET A 252 -0.17 10.21 9.52
N MET A 253 -0.02 9.89 10.82
CA MET A 253 -0.95 10.34 11.86
C MET A 253 -1.13 11.87 11.85
N VAL A 254 -0.03 12.61 11.71
CA VAL A 254 -0.10 14.09 11.64
C VAL A 254 -0.79 14.55 10.36
N LEU A 255 -0.52 13.91 9.22
CA LEU A 255 -1.18 14.25 7.95
C LEU A 255 -2.69 14.03 8.04
N ASP A 256 -3.13 12.89 8.56
CA ASP A 256 -4.56 12.60 8.71
C ASP A 256 -5.24 13.59 9.68
N VAL A 257 -4.67 13.81 10.86
CA VAL A 257 -5.29 14.68 11.88
C VAL A 257 -5.22 16.16 11.50
N ALA A 258 -4.18 16.60 10.79
CA ALA A 258 -4.02 18.01 10.42
C ALA A 258 -4.76 18.38 9.12
N LEU A 259 -4.99 17.44 8.22
CA LEU A 259 -5.68 17.65 6.94
C LEU A 259 -7.10 17.08 6.94
N GLY A 260 -7.33 15.97 7.65
CA GLY A 260 -8.64 15.31 7.74
C GLY A 260 -9.54 15.89 8.75
#